data_4197f6b26a025bcf217aa80518c4a801
#
_entry.id   4197f6b26a025bcf217aa80518c4a801
#
_cell.length_a   1.000
_cell.length_b   1.000
_cell.length_c   1.000
_cell.angle_alpha   90.00
_cell.angle_beta   90.00
_cell.angle_gamma   90.00
#
_symmetry.space_group_name_H-M   'P 1'
#
loop_
_entity.id
_entity.type
_entity.pdbx_description
1 polymer ?
#
loop_
_entity_poly.entity_id
_entity_poly.type
_entity_poly.pdbx_seq_one_letter_code
_entity_poly.pdbx_strand_id
1 'polypeptide(L)'
;MAQLYFKYGAMGSSKSANALMARFNYEERGQDTLLVKPRLDSRDGDHMVYSRIGLKHPCVYFDEMQAMADSDLQKYACIIIDEAQFLTKEEVYYLVHLVDDCGIPVICYGLRADFKGDLFPGSYHLLVLADKLEEVKTICWCGKKA
;
A
#
# COMPACT_ATOMS: atom_id res chain seq x y z
N MET A 1 3.25 18.40 -6.24
CA MET A 1 3.24 17.32 -7.23
C MET A 1 3.04 15.98 -6.55
N ALA A 2 2.17 15.12 -7.11
CA ALA A 2 1.91 13.80 -6.52
C ALA A 2 3.13 12.90 -6.64
N GLN A 3 3.29 11.99 -5.67
CA GLN A 3 4.43 11.08 -5.64
C GLN A 3 3.97 9.66 -5.34
N LEU A 4 4.75 8.69 -5.81
CA LEU A 4 4.58 7.28 -5.48
C LEU A 4 5.52 6.94 -4.33
N TYR A 5 4.94 6.49 -3.22
CA TYR A 5 5.69 6.11 -2.02
C TYR A 5 5.70 4.59 -1.88
N PHE A 6 6.84 4.04 -1.53
CA PHE A 6 6.92 2.64 -1.11
C PHE A 6 7.47 2.59 0.31
N LYS A 7 6.60 2.22 1.24
CA LYS A 7 6.95 2.04 2.65
C LYS A 7 7.07 0.55 2.90
N TYR A 8 8.29 0.08 3.06
CA TYR A 8 8.58 -1.35 3.11
C TYR A 8 9.11 -1.74 4.50
N GLY A 9 9.01 -3.02 4.79
CA GLY A 9 9.52 -3.53 6.05
C GLY A 9 9.70 -5.04 6.00
N ALA A 10 10.20 -5.59 7.10
CA ALA A 10 10.34 -7.03 7.26
C ALA A 10 9.00 -7.64 7.70
N MET A 11 8.91 -8.96 7.63
CA MET A 11 7.78 -9.68 8.19
C MET A 11 7.66 -9.33 9.68
N GLY A 12 6.44 -9.12 10.14
CA GLY A 12 6.19 -8.73 11.52
C GLY A 12 6.30 -7.25 11.81
N SER A 13 6.67 -6.43 10.83
CA SER A 13 6.63 -4.99 10.99
C SER A 13 5.16 -4.51 11.02
N SER A 14 4.96 -3.27 11.41
CA SER A 14 3.61 -2.72 11.59
C SER A 14 3.03 -2.10 10.31
N LYS A 15 3.26 -2.74 9.16
CA LYS A 15 2.88 -2.15 7.88
C LYS A 15 1.38 -1.91 7.73
N SER A 16 0.57 -2.92 8.01
CA SER A 16 -0.89 -2.76 7.85
C SER A 16 -1.45 -1.77 8.86
N ALA A 17 -0.92 -1.76 10.09
CA ALA A 17 -1.32 -0.75 11.07
C ALA A 17 -0.96 0.65 10.59
N ASN A 18 0.23 0.83 10.03
CA ASN A 18 0.64 2.12 9.48
C ASN A 18 -0.24 2.55 8.31
N ALA A 19 -0.63 1.62 7.44
CA ALA A 19 -1.53 1.91 6.33
C ALA A 19 -2.88 2.41 6.85
N LEU A 20 -3.42 1.73 7.85
CA LEU A 20 -4.72 2.10 8.44
C LEU A 20 -4.64 3.44 9.17
N MET A 21 -3.53 3.72 9.83
CA MET A 21 -3.33 5.00 10.51
C MET A 21 -3.17 6.15 9.51
N ALA A 22 -2.51 5.91 8.39
CA ALA A 22 -2.40 6.91 7.34
C ALA A 22 -3.78 7.28 6.80
N ARG A 23 -4.62 6.28 6.56
CA ARG A 23 -6.00 6.49 6.13
C ARG A 23 -6.77 7.35 7.16
N PHE A 24 -6.65 6.97 8.41
CA PHE A 24 -7.32 7.70 9.49
C PHE A 24 -6.88 9.17 9.53
N ASN A 25 -5.58 9.43 9.39
CA ASN A 25 -5.06 10.79 9.41
C ASN A 25 -5.61 11.64 8.28
N TYR A 26 -5.77 11.08 7.08
CA TYR A 26 -6.38 11.80 5.97
C TYR A 26 -7.84 12.11 6.27
N GLU A 27 -8.58 11.15 6.79
CA GLU A 27 -10.00 11.35 7.07
C GLU A 27 -10.25 12.38 8.17
N GLU A 28 -9.35 12.48 9.15
CA GLU A 28 -9.47 13.52 10.18
C GLU A 28 -9.39 14.91 9.60
N ARG A 29 -8.73 15.06 8.45
CA ARG A 29 -8.63 16.33 7.74
C ARG A 29 -9.74 16.53 6.72
N GLY A 30 -10.73 15.64 6.70
CA GLY A 30 -11.81 15.70 5.73
C GLY A 30 -11.39 15.26 4.33
N GLN A 31 -10.31 14.51 4.21
CA GLN A 31 -9.79 14.04 2.92
C GLN A 31 -10.05 12.54 2.77
N ASP A 32 -10.69 12.17 1.67
CA ASP A 32 -11.02 10.77 1.42
C ASP A 32 -9.83 10.01 0.86
N THR A 33 -9.70 8.75 1.27
CA THR A 33 -8.68 7.84 0.74
C THR A 33 -9.34 6.58 0.21
N LEU A 34 -8.66 5.93 -0.73
CA LEU A 34 -9.06 4.61 -1.21
C LEU A 34 -8.05 3.60 -0.68
N LEU A 35 -8.52 2.64 0.10
CA LEU A 35 -7.69 1.57 0.63
C LEU A 35 -7.82 0.35 -0.27
N VAL A 36 -6.68 -0.20 -0.70
CA VAL A 36 -6.62 -1.22 -1.74
C VAL A 36 -5.67 -2.33 -1.33
N LYS A 37 -5.98 -3.55 -1.71
CA LYS A 37 -5.03 -4.67 -1.61
C LYS A 37 -5.14 -5.55 -2.86
N PRO A 38 -4.06 -6.28 -3.23
CA PRO A 38 -4.15 -7.21 -4.35
C PRO A 38 -5.10 -8.36 -4.04
N ARG A 39 -5.72 -8.90 -5.09
CA ARG A 39 -6.51 -10.12 -4.96
C ARG A 39 -5.56 -11.29 -5.04
N LEU A 40 -5.37 -12.01 -3.95
CA LEU A 40 -4.35 -13.05 -3.87
C LEU A 40 -4.88 -14.42 -4.25
N ASP A 41 -5.99 -14.86 -3.66
CA ASP A 41 -6.59 -16.15 -3.97
C ASP A 41 -8.05 -16.17 -3.48
N SER A 42 -8.68 -17.32 -3.68
CA SER A 42 -10.10 -17.49 -3.33
C SER A 42 -10.40 -17.44 -1.84
N ARG A 43 -9.38 -17.57 -0.99
CA ARG A 43 -9.57 -17.48 0.47
C ARG A 43 -9.65 -16.03 0.92
N ASP A 44 -9.27 -15.12 0.07
CA ASP A 44 -9.23 -13.70 0.37
C ASP A 44 -10.60 -13.08 0.09
N GLY A 45 -11.65 -13.76 0.52
CA GLY A 45 -13.02 -13.42 0.15
C GLY A 45 -13.58 -12.18 0.80
N ASP A 46 -12.89 -11.59 1.76
CA ASP A 46 -13.38 -10.37 2.42
C ASP A 46 -12.61 -9.14 1.93
N HIS A 47 -13.34 -8.07 1.72
CA HIS A 47 -12.78 -6.78 1.33
C HIS A 47 -12.36 -6.03 2.59
N MET A 48 -11.30 -6.53 3.25
CA MET A 48 -10.91 -5.99 4.55
C MET A 48 -9.39 -6.04 4.73
N VAL A 49 -8.82 -4.97 5.28
CA VAL A 49 -7.43 -4.95 5.73
C VAL A 49 -7.42 -5.08 7.24
N TYR A 50 -6.60 -5.99 7.76
CA TYR A 50 -6.45 -6.25 9.20
C TYR A 50 -5.02 -5.97 9.63
N SER A 51 -4.86 -5.43 10.83
CA SER A 51 -3.56 -5.30 11.46
C SER A 51 -3.45 -6.28 12.64
N ARG A 52 -2.21 -6.54 13.06
CA ARG A 52 -1.96 -7.42 14.21
C ARG A 52 -2.45 -6.83 15.53
N ILE A 53 -2.61 -5.51 15.59
CA ILE A 53 -3.06 -4.84 16.81
C ILE A 53 -4.57 -4.64 16.85
N GLY A 54 -5.30 -5.31 15.95
CA GLY A 54 -6.74 -5.31 15.97
C GLY A 54 -7.42 -4.23 15.16
N LEU A 55 -6.66 -3.36 14.49
CA LEU A 55 -7.26 -2.38 13.58
C LEU A 55 -7.73 -3.08 12.32
N LYS A 56 -8.85 -2.62 11.78
CA LYS A 56 -9.37 -3.16 10.52
C LYS A 56 -10.17 -2.09 9.79
N HIS A 57 -10.24 -2.22 8.46
CA HIS A 57 -11.03 -1.29 7.64
C HIS A 57 -11.36 -1.95 6.30
N PRO A 58 -12.57 -1.70 5.75
CA PRO A 58 -12.91 -2.18 4.42
C PRO A 58 -11.97 -1.63 3.35
N CYS A 59 -11.74 -2.44 2.33
CA CYS A 59 -10.90 -2.06 1.20
C CYS A 59 -11.50 -2.58 -0.10
N VAL A 60 -10.92 -2.17 -1.23
CA VAL A 60 -11.24 -2.76 -2.53
C VAL A 60 -10.04 -3.58 -3.01
N TYR A 61 -10.27 -4.51 -3.92
CA TYR A 61 -9.19 -5.23 -4.56
C TYR A 61 -8.59 -4.39 -5.67
N PHE A 62 -7.33 -4.66 -6.01
CA PHE A 62 -6.60 -3.88 -7.01
C PHE A 62 -7.32 -3.90 -8.36
N ASP A 63 -7.81 -5.07 -8.77
CA ASP A 63 -8.54 -5.18 -10.04
C ASP A 63 -9.84 -4.37 -10.03
N GLU A 64 -10.47 -4.25 -8.87
CA GLU A 64 -11.66 -3.40 -8.75
C GLU A 64 -11.30 -1.92 -8.92
N MET A 65 -10.17 -1.50 -8.36
CA MET A 65 -9.69 -0.13 -8.56
C MET A 65 -9.38 0.12 -10.04
N GLN A 66 -8.76 -0.84 -10.72
CA GLN A 66 -8.43 -0.70 -12.14
C GLN A 66 -9.67 -0.58 -13.01
N ALA A 67 -10.80 -1.11 -12.56
CA ALA A 67 -12.06 -1.00 -13.29
C ALA A 67 -12.72 0.37 -13.13
N MET A 68 -12.27 1.19 -12.19
CA MET A 68 -12.80 2.53 -11.97
C MET A 68 -12.20 3.50 -12.98
N ALA A 69 -13.00 4.50 -13.39
CA ALA A 69 -12.50 5.55 -14.28
C ALA A 69 -11.47 6.42 -13.55
N ASP A 70 -10.47 6.91 -14.28
CA ASP A 70 -9.45 7.78 -13.70
C ASP A 70 -10.07 9.00 -13.02
N SER A 71 -11.13 9.56 -13.60
CA SER A 71 -11.83 10.72 -13.02
C SER A 71 -12.45 10.39 -11.66
N ASP A 72 -12.92 9.17 -11.47
CA ASP A 72 -13.46 8.75 -10.18
C ASP A 72 -12.36 8.57 -9.15
N LEU A 73 -11.21 8.05 -9.56
CA LEU A 73 -10.07 7.90 -8.67
C LEU A 73 -9.49 9.24 -8.26
N GLN A 74 -9.56 10.24 -9.13
CA GLN A 74 -9.04 11.58 -8.83
C GLN A 74 -9.80 12.29 -7.69
N LYS A 75 -10.93 11.76 -7.28
CA LYS A 75 -11.67 12.30 -6.14
C LYS A 75 -11.01 11.98 -4.80
N TYR A 76 -10.15 10.98 -4.78
CA TYR A 76 -9.46 10.61 -3.54
C TYR A 76 -8.21 11.47 -3.35
N ALA A 77 -7.97 11.87 -2.11
CA ALA A 77 -6.77 12.63 -1.77
C ALA A 77 -5.52 11.75 -1.82
N CYS A 78 -5.69 10.45 -1.62
CA CYS A 78 -4.58 9.50 -1.63
C CYS A 78 -5.12 8.09 -1.84
N ILE A 79 -4.36 7.25 -2.53
CA ILE A 79 -4.63 5.82 -2.65
C ILE A 79 -3.59 5.09 -1.79
N ILE A 80 -4.06 4.21 -0.92
CA ILE A 80 -3.20 3.45 0.00
C ILE A 80 -3.31 1.98 -0.37
N ILE A 81 -2.16 1.36 -0.66
CA ILE A 81 -2.09 -0.03 -1.09
C ILE A 81 -1.39 -0.86 -0.03
N ASP A 82 -2.09 -1.85 0.53
CA ASP A 82 -1.49 -2.83 1.43
C ASP A 82 -1.09 -4.07 0.64
N GLU A 83 -0.18 -4.85 1.17
CA GLU A 83 0.32 -6.08 0.55
C GLU A 83 0.89 -5.82 -0.87
N ALA A 84 1.56 -4.68 -1.04
CA ALA A 84 2.04 -4.24 -2.36
C ALA A 84 3.14 -5.14 -2.94
N GLN A 85 3.76 -6.00 -2.13
CA GLN A 85 4.77 -6.93 -2.61
C GLN A 85 4.21 -7.93 -3.63
N PHE A 86 2.90 -8.13 -3.64
CA PHE A 86 2.25 -9.08 -4.55
C PHE A 86 1.80 -8.44 -5.87
N LEU A 87 2.05 -7.17 -6.07
CA LEU A 87 1.69 -6.51 -7.33
C LEU A 87 2.56 -7.03 -8.48
N THR A 88 1.98 -7.06 -9.68
CA THR A 88 2.73 -7.38 -10.89
C THR A 88 3.43 -6.12 -11.40
N LYS A 89 4.35 -6.31 -12.36
CA LYS A 89 5.01 -5.20 -13.03
C LYS A 89 4.00 -4.24 -13.66
N GLU A 90 3.01 -4.79 -14.36
CA GLU A 90 1.98 -3.99 -15.03
C GLU A 90 1.15 -3.21 -14.02
N GLU A 91 0.86 -3.81 -12.87
CA GLU A 91 0.11 -3.12 -11.81
C GLU A 91 0.93 -1.97 -11.22
N VAL A 92 2.23 -2.13 -11.04
CA VAL A 92 3.08 -1.05 -10.57
C VAL A 92 3.12 0.09 -11.60
N TYR A 93 3.22 -0.24 -12.90
CA TYR A 93 3.17 0.79 -13.94
C TYR A 93 1.84 1.50 -13.97
N TYR A 94 0.74 0.80 -13.68
CA TYR A 94 -0.56 1.45 -13.54
C TYR A 94 -0.54 2.50 -12.42
N LEU A 95 0.11 2.19 -11.29
CA LEU A 95 0.24 3.15 -10.19
C LEU A 95 1.06 4.37 -10.62
N VAL A 96 2.11 4.15 -11.41
CA VAL A 96 2.89 5.28 -11.95
C VAL A 96 2.01 6.18 -12.80
N HIS A 97 1.14 5.59 -13.62
CA HIS A 97 0.16 6.35 -14.40
C HIS A 97 -0.75 7.20 -13.50
N LEU A 98 -1.27 6.62 -12.41
CA LEU A 98 -2.13 7.37 -11.49
C LEU A 98 -1.41 8.55 -10.87
N VAL A 99 -0.13 8.38 -10.55
CA VAL A 99 0.66 9.45 -9.95
C VAL A 99 1.03 10.51 -10.99
N ASP A 100 1.61 10.09 -12.10
CA ASP A 100 2.19 11.02 -13.07
C ASP A 100 1.15 11.68 -13.97
N ASP A 101 0.17 10.91 -14.42
CA ASP A 101 -0.82 11.41 -15.39
C ASP A 101 -2.09 11.91 -14.71
N CYS A 102 -2.50 11.29 -13.61
CA CYS A 102 -3.72 11.66 -12.92
C CYS A 102 -3.51 12.54 -11.70
N GLY A 103 -2.27 12.67 -11.25
CA GLY A 103 -1.94 13.53 -10.12
C GLY A 103 -2.41 13.02 -8.77
N ILE A 104 -2.53 11.71 -8.59
CA ILE A 104 -3.02 11.11 -7.35
C ILE A 104 -1.83 10.56 -6.55
N PRO A 105 -1.62 11.00 -5.31
CA PRO A 105 -0.59 10.39 -4.47
C PRO A 105 -0.93 8.93 -4.16
N VAL A 106 0.06 8.05 -4.24
CA VAL A 106 -0.12 6.63 -3.94
C VAL A 106 0.92 6.21 -2.91
N ILE A 107 0.48 5.59 -1.83
CA ILE A 107 1.36 5.06 -0.78
C ILE A 107 1.21 3.54 -0.77
N CYS A 108 2.31 2.84 -1.02
CA CYS A 108 2.33 1.38 -1.02
C CYS A 108 3.03 0.87 0.23
N TYR A 109 2.43 -0.09 0.90
CA TYR A 109 2.99 -0.77 2.05
C TYR A 109 3.23 -2.23 1.69
N GLY A 110 4.42 -2.75 1.95
CA GLY A 110 4.69 -4.13 1.63
C GLY A 110 6.03 -4.63 2.17
N LEU A 111 6.27 -5.92 1.96
CA LEU A 111 7.53 -6.55 2.29
C LEU A 111 8.54 -6.26 1.19
N ARG A 112 9.79 -6.00 1.57
CA ARG A 112 10.86 -5.82 0.58
C ARG A 112 11.27 -7.15 -0.03
N ALA A 113 11.47 -8.16 0.81
CA ALA A 113 11.97 -9.47 0.39
C ALA A 113 11.30 -10.57 1.21
N ASP A 114 11.34 -11.79 0.68
CA ASP A 114 10.84 -12.95 1.39
C ASP A 114 11.87 -13.44 2.43
N PHE A 115 11.57 -14.54 3.14
CA PHE A 115 12.45 -15.04 4.19
C PHE A 115 13.76 -15.59 3.66
N LYS A 116 13.87 -15.84 2.35
CA LYS A 116 15.12 -16.28 1.70
C LYS A 116 15.97 -15.12 1.23
N GLY A 117 15.47 -13.89 1.36
CA GLY A 117 16.16 -12.71 0.87
C GLY A 117 15.88 -12.37 -0.57
N ASP A 118 14.99 -13.09 -1.24
CA ASP A 118 14.60 -12.80 -2.61
C ASP A 118 13.54 -11.72 -2.64
N LEU A 119 13.67 -10.77 -3.59
CA LEU A 119 12.70 -9.69 -3.74
C LEU A 119 11.38 -10.23 -4.31
N PHE A 120 10.28 -9.76 -3.74
CA PHE A 120 8.98 -9.95 -4.35
C PHE A 120 8.88 -9.14 -5.65
N PRO A 121 8.11 -9.61 -6.66
CA PRO A 121 7.99 -8.88 -7.92
C PRO A 121 7.51 -7.44 -7.76
N GLY A 122 6.48 -7.22 -6.95
CA GLY A 122 5.97 -5.87 -6.72
C GLY A 122 6.99 -4.99 -6.02
N SER A 123 7.71 -5.56 -5.04
CA SER A 123 8.74 -4.81 -4.32
C SER A 123 9.89 -4.41 -5.23
N TYR A 124 10.31 -5.31 -6.13
CA TYR A 124 11.36 -5.00 -7.07
C TYR A 124 11.00 -3.77 -7.91
N HIS A 125 9.81 -3.78 -8.49
CA HIS A 125 9.39 -2.68 -9.37
C HIS A 125 9.12 -1.40 -8.60
N LEU A 126 8.60 -1.51 -7.37
CA LEU A 126 8.39 -0.34 -6.53
C LEU A 126 9.71 0.27 -6.09
N LEU A 127 10.71 -0.54 -5.76
CA LEU A 127 12.04 -0.02 -5.40
C LEU A 127 12.67 0.74 -6.56
N VAL A 128 12.41 0.32 -7.79
CA VAL A 128 12.93 0.98 -8.97
C VAL A 128 12.16 2.26 -9.31
N LEU A 129 10.84 2.23 -9.17
CA LEU A 129 9.96 3.26 -9.74
C LEU A 129 9.40 4.26 -8.72
N ALA A 130 9.43 3.95 -7.42
CA ALA A 130 8.87 4.85 -6.42
C ALA A 130 9.69 6.14 -6.31
N ASP A 131 8.99 7.25 -6.09
CA ASP A 131 9.63 8.55 -5.88
C ASP A 131 10.25 8.64 -4.50
N LYS A 132 9.66 8.00 -3.51
CA LYS A 132 10.12 7.99 -2.12
C LYS A 132 10.13 6.58 -1.59
N LEU A 133 11.21 6.21 -0.92
CA LEU A 133 11.37 4.93 -0.25
C LEU A 133 11.52 5.17 1.24
N GLU A 134 10.79 4.43 2.05
CA GLU A 134 10.83 4.59 3.50
C GLU A 134 10.69 3.22 4.16
N GLU A 135 11.54 2.94 5.13
CA GLU A 135 11.48 1.68 5.87
C GLU A 135 10.54 1.83 7.06
N VAL A 136 9.58 0.89 7.18
CA VAL A 136 8.72 0.78 8.35
C VAL A 136 9.42 -0.12 9.36
N LYS A 137 9.73 0.41 10.52
CA LYS A 137 10.51 -0.32 11.54
C LYS A 137 9.59 -0.89 12.59
N THR A 138 9.99 -2.07 13.09
CA THR A 138 9.32 -2.70 14.22
C THR A 138 10.09 -2.34 15.48
N ILE A 139 9.37 -1.94 16.53
CA ILE A 139 9.96 -1.62 17.81
C ILE A 139 9.66 -2.78 18.76
N CYS A 140 10.71 -3.36 19.37
CA CYS A 140 10.51 -4.43 20.34
C CYS A 140 10.06 -3.86 21.68
N TRP A 141 9.60 -4.74 22.58
CA TRP A 141 9.12 -4.33 23.91
C TRP A 141 10.19 -3.65 24.75
N CYS A 142 11.46 -3.88 24.46
CA CYS A 142 12.56 -3.23 25.16
C CYS A 142 12.89 -1.84 24.61
N GLY A 143 12.14 -1.36 23.62
CA GLY A 143 12.37 -0.07 22.99
C GLY A 143 13.43 -0.07 21.91
N LYS A 144 14.01 -1.23 21.61
CA LYS A 144 15.03 -1.34 20.58
C LYS A 144 14.38 -1.68 19.24
N LYS A 145 15.00 -1.18 18.18
CA LYS A 145 14.59 -1.51 16.82
C LYS A 145 14.77 -3.01 16.57
N ALA A 146 13.76 -3.64 16.01
CA ALA A 146 13.82 -5.05 15.65
C ALA A 146 14.36 -5.23 14.23
#